data_8490fb5008e2bec4b0598d7c642f95a8
#
_entry.id   8490fb5008e2bec4b0598d7c642f95a8
#
_cell.length_a   1.000
_cell.length_b   1.000
_cell.length_c   1.000
_cell.angle_alpha   90.00
_cell.angle_beta   90.00
_cell.angle_gamma   90.00
#
_symmetry.space_group_name_H-M   'P 1'
#
loop_
_entity.id
_entity.type
_entity.pdbx_description
1 polymer ?
#
loop_
_entity_poly.entity_id
_entity_poly.type
_entity_poly.pdbx_seq_one_letter_code
_entity_poly.pdbx_strand_id
1 'polypeptide(L)'
;MDKWEVVRGAAAGLAALAASAIAPSALAQQYSVWVVESSRFMNVPYGAFMPDRAFVPGSTSKFNNINLVDLPVNVGVIKGMINGKLEVVLADSGWKQQDYHKATGTDHWASLPETLKLLGISADQVTKIVVGHGHWDHAGSLSDFPNAVMYIQKKELEGIEWALNYPNPRISAHNFSPGGCARTPACGYPPKTMDEIYGKVLSGKAVIVDGEMDVLPGIKIHPAHHAHTAGSQLLEVRTGTSVGTLVFGSDVYSSWQGIRDWMMANPQSSADTAQQFLAYEKCYKLTGRSDPNNCIAAHEPTSYTKDYPITSNSWVGINGARLAEVTLASGESSKKK
;
A
#
# COMPACT_ATOMS: atom_id res chain seq x y z
N MET A 1 -37.14 -80.64 6.74
CA MET A 1 -38.40 -80.07 6.29
C MET A 1 -38.17 -78.59 6.16
N ASP A 2 -38.45 -78.18 5.03
CA ASP A 2 -38.54 -76.90 4.40
C ASP A 2 -37.29 -76.34 3.68
N LYS A 3 -37.53 -76.34 2.36
CA LYS A 3 -36.63 -75.88 1.30
C LYS A 3 -36.66 -74.37 1.22
N TRP A 4 -35.49 -73.73 1.12
CA TRP A 4 -35.40 -72.40 0.65
C TRP A 4 -34.75 -72.39 -0.74
N GLU A 5 -35.52 -71.95 -1.73
CA GLU A 5 -35.06 -71.75 -3.08
C GLU A 5 -34.26 -70.48 -3.18
N VAL A 6 -33.10 -70.61 -3.77
CA VAL A 6 -32.23 -69.47 -4.07
C VAL A 6 -32.59 -68.89 -5.44
N VAL A 7 -33.22 -67.73 -5.46
CA VAL A 7 -33.41 -66.93 -6.69
C VAL A 7 -32.16 -66.20 -7.00
N ARG A 8 -31.50 -66.56 -8.08
CA ARG A 8 -30.36 -65.78 -8.65
C ARG A 8 -30.92 -64.65 -9.51
N GLY A 9 -30.92 -63.42 -9.02
CA GLY A 9 -31.15 -62.20 -9.79
C GLY A 9 -29.87 -61.72 -10.45
N ALA A 10 -29.87 -61.68 -11.77
CA ALA A 10 -28.80 -61.08 -12.55
C ALA A 10 -28.94 -59.56 -12.45
N ALA A 11 -27.98 -58.86 -11.77
CA ALA A 11 -27.85 -57.42 -11.80
C ALA A 11 -27.02 -57.00 -13.01
N ALA A 12 -27.67 -56.42 -14.02
CA ALA A 12 -26.99 -55.75 -15.11
C ALA A 12 -26.40 -54.42 -14.61
N GLY A 13 -25.09 -54.36 -14.53
CA GLY A 13 -24.37 -53.13 -14.16
C GLY A 13 -24.39 -52.10 -15.29
N LEU A 14 -25.15 -51.04 -15.15
CA LEU A 14 -24.99 -49.82 -15.94
C LEU A 14 -23.76 -49.06 -15.41
N ALA A 15 -22.64 -49.12 -16.14
CA ALA A 15 -21.50 -48.24 -15.93
C ALA A 15 -21.87 -46.85 -16.46
N ALA A 16 -22.28 -45.96 -15.55
CA ALA A 16 -22.39 -44.52 -15.87
C ALA A 16 -20.96 -43.93 -16.00
N LEU A 17 -20.52 -43.70 -17.20
CA LEU A 17 -19.36 -42.83 -17.48
C LEU A 17 -19.71 -41.42 -17.04
N ALA A 18 -19.29 -41.05 -15.82
CA ALA A 18 -19.26 -39.65 -15.40
C ALA A 18 -18.17 -38.92 -16.23
N ALA A 19 -18.60 -38.27 -17.29
CA ALA A 19 -17.78 -37.29 -17.97
C ALA A 19 -17.54 -36.14 -16.96
N SER A 20 -16.37 -36.15 -16.31
CA SER A 20 -15.88 -34.99 -15.54
C SER A 20 -15.71 -33.87 -16.53
N ALA A 21 -16.69 -32.97 -16.62
CA ALA A 21 -16.51 -31.68 -17.25
C ALA A 21 -15.39 -30.98 -16.47
N ILE A 22 -14.20 -31.00 -17.03
CA ILE A 22 -13.11 -30.11 -16.58
C ILE A 22 -13.66 -28.71 -16.81
N ALA A 23 -14.18 -28.08 -15.73
CA ALA A 23 -14.50 -26.68 -15.77
C ALA A 23 -13.24 -25.97 -16.26
N PRO A 24 -13.32 -25.05 -17.25
CA PRO A 24 -12.17 -24.30 -17.67
C PRO A 24 -11.60 -23.65 -16.39
N SER A 25 -10.32 -23.93 -16.13
CA SER A 25 -9.61 -23.26 -15.05
C SER A 25 -9.85 -21.76 -15.25
N ALA A 26 -10.62 -21.14 -14.34
CA ALA A 26 -10.80 -19.70 -14.38
C ALA A 26 -9.39 -19.13 -14.41
N LEU A 27 -9.03 -18.47 -15.52
CA LEU A 27 -7.73 -17.81 -15.65
C LEU A 27 -7.58 -16.97 -14.38
N ALA A 28 -6.51 -17.23 -13.63
CA ALA A 28 -6.27 -16.49 -12.40
C ALA A 28 -6.33 -14.99 -12.72
N GLN A 29 -7.08 -14.24 -11.93
CA GLN A 29 -7.21 -12.79 -12.14
C GLN A 29 -5.83 -12.17 -12.27
N GLN A 30 -5.62 -11.40 -13.34
CA GLN A 30 -4.35 -10.71 -13.58
C GLN A 30 -4.49 -9.22 -13.36
N TYR A 31 -3.47 -8.66 -12.73
CA TYR A 31 -3.36 -7.23 -12.46
C TYR A 31 -2.07 -6.66 -13.05
N SER A 32 -2.20 -5.51 -13.71
CA SER A 32 -1.06 -4.63 -13.97
C SER A 32 -0.82 -3.77 -12.75
N VAL A 33 0.44 -3.62 -12.37
CA VAL A 33 0.84 -2.90 -11.15
C VAL A 33 1.98 -1.94 -11.45
N TRP A 34 1.82 -0.72 -11.00
CA TRP A 34 2.82 0.34 -11.03
C TRP A 34 3.01 0.95 -9.65
N VAL A 35 4.20 1.53 -9.44
CA VAL A 35 4.49 2.45 -8.35
C VAL A 35 4.66 3.84 -8.96
N VAL A 36 3.93 4.80 -8.44
CA VAL A 36 3.89 6.17 -8.95
C VAL A 36 4.30 7.13 -7.85
N GLU A 37 5.24 8.01 -8.14
CA GLU A 37 5.65 9.06 -7.23
C GLU A 37 4.67 10.23 -7.30
N SER A 38 3.99 10.52 -6.20
CA SER A 38 3.12 11.69 -6.10
C SER A 38 3.90 12.96 -5.73
N SER A 39 4.98 12.80 -4.98
CA SER A 39 5.85 13.90 -4.55
C SER A 39 7.14 13.33 -3.95
N ARG A 40 8.05 14.22 -3.55
CA ARG A 40 9.34 13.85 -2.98
C ARG A 40 9.77 14.84 -1.90
N PHE A 41 10.06 14.33 -0.73
CA PHE A 41 10.75 15.10 0.30
C PHE A 41 12.23 15.22 -0.07
N MET A 42 12.73 16.44 -0.12
CA MET A 42 14.12 16.71 -0.49
C MET A 42 15.03 16.80 0.73
N ASN A 43 16.23 16.24 0.59
CA ASN A 43 17.29 16.39 1.60
C ASN A 43 16.86 15.96 3.01
N VAL A 44 16.09 14.88 3.11
CA VAL A 44 15.66 14.36 4.41
C VAL A 44 16.80 13.59 5.07
N PRO A 45 17.08 13.82 6.35
CA PRO A 45 18.01 12.98 7.08
C PRO A 45 17.56 11.53 7.06
N TYR A 46 18.37 10.62 6.50
CA TYR A 46 18.01 9.21 6.41
C TYR A 46 17.70 8.59 7.77
N GLY A 47 18.39 9.03 8.82
CA GLY A 47 18.12 8.63 10.21
C GLY A 47 16.75 9.07 10.75
N ALA A 48 16.00 9.94 10.05
CA ALA A 48 14.63 10.26 10.45
C ALA A 48 13.68 9.08 10.17
N PHE A 49 13.99 8.24 9.20
CA PHE A 49 13.18 7.06 8.80
C PHE A 49 13.82 5.74 9.16
N MET A 50 15.15 5.70 9.21
CA MET A 50 15.92 4.51 9.54
C MET A 50 16.77 4.77 10.78
N PRO A 51 17.04 3.73 11.59
CA PRO A 51 17.99 3.86 12.68
C PRO A 51 19.31 4.38 12.17
N ASP A 52 19.92 5.28 12.92
CA ASP A 52 21.22 5.82 12.56
C ASP A 52 22.20 4.67 12.30
N ARG A 53 22.90 4.72 11.17
CA ARG A 53 23.96 3.78 10.81
C ARG A 53 25.13 3.77 11.79
N ALA A 54 25.09 4.56 12.86
CA ALA A 54 26.07 4.54 13.95
C ALA A 54 26.29 3.13 14.51
N PHE A 55 25.31 2.25 14.37
CA PHE A 55 25.40 0.85 14.78
C PHE A 55 25.87 -0.12 13.69
N VAL A 56 26.06 0.36 12.46
CA VAL A 56 26.60 -0.49 11.39
C VAL A 56 28.13 -0.50 11.52
N PRO A 57 28.78 -1.68 11.69
CA PRO A 57 30.23 -1.77 11.73
C PRO A 57 30.86 -1.10 10.51
N GLY A 58 31.77 -0.14 10.75
CA GLY A 58 32.42 0.63 9.69
C GLY A 58 31.70 1.93 9.28
N SER A 59 30.55 2.25 9.86
CA SER A 59 29.93 3.55 9.67
C SER A 59 30.73 4.60 10.45
N THR A 60 31.22 5.61 9.74
CA THR A 60 31.93 6.78 10.33
C THR A 60 30.94 7.89 10.66
N SER A 61 29.71 7.56 10.94
CA SER A 61 28.67 8.55 11.25
C SER A 61 29.02 9.27 12.56
N LYS A 62 29.85 10.29 12.40
CA LYS A 62 29.82 11.41 13.33
C LYS A 62 28.52 12.16 13.06
N PHE A 63 27.89 12.71 14.07
CA PHE A 63 26.65 13.50 13.99
C PHE A 63 26.62 14.56 12.88
N ASN A 64 27.71 14.85 12.24
CA ASN A 64 27.89 15.80 11.16
C ASN A 64 27.81 15.20 9.73
N ASN A 65 27.71 13.88 9.58
CA ASN A 65 27.52 13.20 8.29
C ASN A 65 26.12 12.59 8.22
N ILE A 66 25.13 13.47 8.30
CA ILE A 66 23.72 13.08 8.01
C ILE A 66 23.66 12.81 6.51
N ASN A 67 23.49 11.53 6.15
CA ASN A 67 23.16 11.19 4.78
C ASN A 67 21.78 11.76 4.48
N LEU A 68 21.73 12.77 3.65
CA LEU A 68 20.49 13.33 3.13
C LEU A 68 20.05 12.47 1.96
N VAL A 69 18.79 12.13 1.94
CA VAL A 69 18.15 11.36 0.86
C VAL A 69 16.88 12.04 0.42
N ASP A 70 16.56 11.86 -0.84
CA ASP A 70 15.30 12.30 -1.40
C ASP A 70 14.30 11.14 -1.25
N LEU A 71 13.29 11.35 -0.42
CA LEU A 71 12.29 10.32 -0.13
C LEU A 71 11.05 10.55 -0.97
N PRO A 72 10.71 9.62 -1.87
CA PRO A 72 9.47 9.68 -2.62
C PRO A 72 8.27 9.44 -1.72
N VAL A 73 7.11 9.89 -2.14
CA VAL A 73 5.82 9.42 -1.67
C VAL A 73 5.22 8.57 -2.76
N ASN A 74 5.30 7.27 -2.58
CA ASN A 74 4.90 6.26 -3.53
C ASN A 74 3.43 5.90 -3.36
N VAL A 75 2.71 5.85 -4.46
CA VAL A 75 1.34 5.35 -4.54
C VAL A 75 1.35 4.10 -5.41
N GLY A 76 0.77 3.02 -4.91
CA GLY A 76 0.55 1.81 -5.70
C GLY A 76 -0.65 1.99 -6.63
N VAL A 77 -0.51 1.62 -7.90
CA VAL A 77 -1.60 1.64 -8.89
C VAL A 77 -1.81 0.23 -9.39
N ILE A 78 -2.98 -0.33 -9.12
CA ILE A 78 -3.36 -1.70 -9.47
C ILE A 78 -4.55 -1.65 -10.43
N LYS A 79 -4.41 -2.20 -11.63
CA LYS A 79 -5.43 -2.20 -12.67
C LYS A 79 -5.72 -3.61 -13.15
N GLY A 80 -6.99 -3.97 -13.24
CA GLY A 80 -7.42 -5.28 -13.74
C GLY A 80 -8.84 -5.27 -14.26
N MET A 81 -9.21 -6.33 -14.99
CA MET A 81 -10.56 -6.55 -15.50
C MET A 81 -11.26 -7.61 -14.66
N ILE A 82 -12.25 -7.23 -13.85
CA ILE A 82 -13.01 -8.15 -13.00
C ILE A 82 -14.41 -8.30 -13.58
N ASN A 83 -14.75 -9.51 -14.00
CA ASN A 83 -16.07 -9.81 -14.61
C ASN A 83 -16.43 -8.84 -15.75
N GLY A 84 -15.45 -8.49 -16.58
CA GLY A 84 -15.62 -7.57 -17.70
C GLY A 84 -15.68 -6.08 -17.33
N LYS A 85 -15.51 -5.74 -16.06
CA LYS A 85 -15.45 -4.36 -15.57
C LYS A 85 -14.02 -3.97 -15.23
N LEU A 86 -13.61 -2.77 -15.66
CA LEU A 86 -12.34 -2.19 -15.27
C LEU A 86 -12.38 -1.83 -13.77
N GLU A 87 -11.43 -2.33 -13.04
CA GLU A 87 -11.17 -1.95 -11.64
C GLU A 87 -9.79 -1.33 -11.54
N VAL A 88 -9.72 -0.17 -10.92
CA VAL A 88 -8.48 0.52 -10.60
C VAL A 88 -8.47 0.78 -9.10
N VAL A 89 -7.47 0.21 -8.44
CA VAL A 89 -7.25 0.33 -6.99
C VAL A 89 -5.97 1.10 -6.75
N LEU A 90 -6.02 2.09 -5.87
CA LEU A 90 -4.83 2.77 -5.37
C LEU A 90 -4.46 2.23 -3.98
N ALA A 91 -3.17 2.02 -3.74
CA ALA A 91 -2.59 1.88 -2.42
C ALA A 91 -2.04 3.26 -2.02
N ASP A 92 -2.71 3.91 -1.09
CA ASP A 92 -2.59 5.32 -0.71
C ASP A 92 -3.02 6.30 -1.81
N SER A 93 -3.02 7.60 -1.52
CA SER A 93 -3.42 8.65 -2.46
C SER A 93 -2.43 9.81 -2.60
N GLY A 94 -1.34 9.81 -1.82
CA GLY A 94 -0.46 10.98 -1.78
C GLY A 94 -1.16 12.21 -1.17
N TRP A 95 -0.74 13.40 -1.55
CA TRP A 95 -1.38 14.66 -1.13
C TRP A 95 -1.44 15.70 -2.25
N LYS A 96 -2.35 16.66 -2.10
CA LYS A 96 -2.55 17.76 -3.07
C LYS A 96 -2.41 19.16 -2.47
N GLN A 97 -2.26 19.28 -1.15
CA GLN A 97 -2.22 20.56 -0.46
C GLN A 97 -0.88 21.25 -0.69
N GLN A 98 -0.86 22.22 -1.61
CA GLN A 98 0.37 22.92 -1.99
C GLN A 98 1.10 23.60 -0.83
N ASP A 99 0.37 24.06 0.19
CA ASP A 99 0.98 24.65 1.39
C ASP A 99 1.94 23.68 2.07
N TYR A 100 1.64 22.38 2.05
CA TYR A 100 2.48 21.34 2.66
C TYR A 100 3.76 21.12 1.84
N HIS A 101 3.69 21.21 0.52
CA HIS A 101 4.88 21.10 -0.34
C HIS A 101 5.92 22.14 0.04
N LYS A 102 5.49 23.40 0.19
CA LYS A 102 6.39 24.49 0.59
C LYS A 102 6.95 24.29 2.00
N ALA A 103 6.10 23.86 2.94
CA ALA A 103 6.48 23.70 4.34
C ALA A 103 7.40 22.49 4.60
N THR A 104 7.28 21.46 3.79
CA THR A 104 8.08 20.21 3.90
C THR A 104 9.33 20.24 3.01
N GLY A 105 9.55 21.30 2.24
CA GLY A 105 10.70 21.38 1.33
C GLY A 105 10.59 20.48 0.11
N THR A 106 9.38 20.02 -0.23
CA THR A 106 9.16 19.27 -1.47
C THR A 106 9.29 20.18 -2.68
N ASP A 107 10.15 19.85 -3.61
CA ASP A 107 10.31 20.58 -4.88
C ASP A 107 9.65 19.84 -6.06
N HIS A 108 9.41 18.55 -5.92
CA HIS A 108 8.69 17.75 -6.88
C HIS A 108 7.31 17.37 -6.36
N TRP A 109 6.33 17.91 -7.02
CA TRP A 109 4.95 17.53 -6.82
C TRP A 109 4.27 17.39 -8.18
N ALA A 110 3.67 16.26 -8.40
CA ALA A 110 2.79 16.04 -9.52
C ALA A 110 1.40 15.66 -9.01
N SER A 111 0.38 16.29 -9.58
CA SER A 111 -0.99 15.86 -9.33
C SER A 111 -1.14 14.39 -9.68
N LEU A 112 -1.55 13.57 -8.72
CA LEU A 112 -1.73 12.13 -8.96
C LEU A 112 -2.71 11.85 -10.11
N PRO A 113 -3.87 12.53 -10.25
CA PRO A 113 -4.73 12.41 -11.43
C PRO A 113 -4.00 12.66 -12.75
N GLU A 114 -3.14 13.70 -12.83
CA GLU A 114 -2.40 13.98 -14.05
C GLU A 114 -1.34 12.91 -14.34
N THR A 115 -0.69 12.41 -13.29
CA THR A 115 0.30 11.34 -13.42
C THR A 115 -0.36 10.04 -13.89
N LEU A 116 -1.55 9.71 -13.38
CA LEU A 116 -2.30 8.52 -13.81
C LEU A 116 -2.71 8.57 -15.30
N LYS A 117 -2.90 9.75 -15.88
CA LYS A 117 -3.15 9.89 -17.33
C LYS A 117 -2.01 9.32 -18.18
N LEU A 118 -0.77 9.35 -17.67
CA LEU A 118 0.38 8.73 -18.34
C LEU A 118 0.25 7.21 -18.43
N LEU A 119 -0.53 6.61 -17.53
CA LEU A 119 -0.90 5.19 -17.55
C LEU A 119 -2.20 4.91 -18.33
N GLY A 120 -2.82 5.97 -18.89
CA GLY A 120 -4.12 5.87 -19.56
C GLY A 120 -5.28 5.68 -18.58
N ILE A 121 -5.13 6.18 -17.36
CA ILE A 121 -6.12 6.08 -16.28
C ILE A 121 -6.59 7.51 -15.95
N SER A 122 -7.91 7.75 -16.01
CA SER A 122 -8.51 8.99 -15.50
C SER A 122 -8.88 8.85 -14.03
N ALA A 123 -9.00 9.97 -13.32
CA ALA A 123 -9.40 9.98 -11.92
C ALA A 123 -10.77 9.30 -11.68
N ASP A 124 -11.69 9.44 -12.62
CA ASP A 124 -13.04 8.83 -12.56
C ASP A 124 -13.01 7.30 -12.69
N GLN A 125 -11.96 6.75 -13.24
CA GLN A 125 -11.78 5.30 -13.37
C GLN A 125 -11.23 4.65 -12.10
N VAL A 126 -10.71 5.42 -11.15
CA VAL A 126 -10.29 4.90 -9.86
C VAL A 126 -11.52 4.50 -9.06
N THR A 127 -11.64 3.22 -8.75
CA THR A 127 -12.83 2.65 -8.09
C THR A 127 -12.63 2.47 -6.59
N LYS A 128 -11.40 2.29 -6.14
CA LYS A 128 -11.07 2.04 -4.75
C LYS A 128 -9.73 2.68 -4.37
N ILE A 129 -9.63 3.13 -3.13
CA ILE A 129 -8.39 3.58 -2.51
C ILE A 129 -8.26 2.86 -1.17
N VAL A 130 -7.22 2.06 -1.02
CA VAL A 130 -6.87 1.45 0.26
C VAL A 130 -5.86 2.36 0.93
N VAL A 131 -6.28 3.05 1.98
CA VAL A 131 -5.45 3.97 2.74
C VAL A 131 -4.65 3.18 3.76
N GLY A 132 -3.35 3.09 3.60
CA GLY A 132 -2.47 2.35 4.50
C GLY A 132 -2.51 2.89 5.92
N HIS A 133 -2.64 4.22 6.06
CA HIS A 133 -2.91 4.96 7.29
C HIS A 133 -3.31 6.41 6.98
N GLY A 134 -3.78 7.15 7.98
CA GLY A 134 -4.41 8.45 7.78
C GLY A 134 -3.49 9.66 7.72
N HIS A 135 -2.17 9.51 7.60
CA HIS A 135 -1.27 10.66 7.50
C HIS A 135 -1.47 11.41 6.18
N TRP A 136 -1.09 12.68 6.22
CA TRP A 136 -1.38 13.67 5.18
C TRP A 136 -0.76 13.35 3.81
N ASP A 137 0.37 12.68 3.79
CA ASP A 137 1.07 12.28 2.57
C ASP A 137 0.55 10.95 1.96
N HIS A 138 -0.36 10.26 2.66
CA HIS A 138 -1.02 9.02 2.20
C HIS A 138 -2.50 9.21 1.93
N ALA A 139 -3.18 10.07 2.69
CA ALA A 139 -4.63 10.29 2.61
C ALA A 139 -5.01 11.70 2.14
N GLY A 140 -4.08 12.49 1.64
CA GLY A 140 -4.28 13.91 1.37
C GLY A 140 -4.89 14.26 0.00
N SER A 141 -5.22 13.29 -0.87
CA SER A 141 -5.79 13.52 -2.19
C SER A 141 -7.04 12.70 -2.48
N LEU A 142 -7.74 12.22 -1.47
CA LEU A 142 -8.88 11.30 -1.64
C LEU A 142 -10.02 11.92 -2.46
N SER A 143 -10.29 13.22 -2.34
CA SER A 143 -11.34 13.91 -3.07
C SER A 143 -11.06 14.11 -4.56
N ASP A 144 -9.80 13.96 -5.00
CA ASP A 144 -9.44 13.98 -6.41
C ASP A 144 -9.99 12.77 -7.19
N PHE A 145 -10.46 11.75 -6.49
CA PHE A 145 -11.01 10.52 -7.03
C PHE A 145 -12.49 10.37 -6.66
N PRO A 146 -13.39 11.07 -7.37
CA PRO A 146 -14.78 11.21 -6.95
C PRO A 146 -15.54 9.89 -6.90
N ASN A 147 -15.19 8.91 -7.72
CA ASN A 147 -15.85 7.61 -7.78
C ASN A 147 -15.25 6.56 -6.86
N ALA A 148 -14.08 6.84 -6.31
CA ALA A 148 -13.37 5.88 -5.47
C ALA A 148 -14.01 5.73 -4.08
N VAL A 149 -14.18 4.47 -3.67
CA VAL A 149 -14.49 4.10 -2.28
C VAL A 149 -13.20 3.96 -1.50
N MET A 150 -13.08 4.67 -0.39
CA MET A 150 -11.97 4.58 0.54
C MET A 150 -12.13 3.36 1.46
N TYR A 151 -11.04 2.64 1.69
CA TYR A 151 -10.95 1.56 2.67
C TYR A 151 -9.94 1.96 3.75
N ILE A 152 -10.39 2.06 4.99
CA ILE A 152 -9.58 2.49 6.13
C ILE A 152 -9.92 1.65 7.36
N GLN A 153 -8.93 1.32 8.20
CA GLN A 153 -9.20 0.59 9.43
C GLN A 153 -9.98 1.44 10.44
N LYS A 154 -10.91 0.80 11.14
CA LYS A 154 -11.64 1.40 12.27
C LYS A 154 -10.70 1.96 13.31
N LYS A 155 -9.66 1.20 13.66
CA LYS A 155 -8.64 1.63 14.61
C LYS A 155 -7.86 2.87 14.17
N GLU A 156 -7.76 3.13 12.86
CA GLU A 156 -7.14 4.36 12.38
C GLU A 156 -8.01 5.57 12.71
N LEU A 157 -9.31 5.49 12.46
CA LEU A 157 -10.24 6.56 12.83
C LEU A 157 -10.27 6.79 14.35
N GLU A 158 -10.33 5.73 15.15
CA GLU A 158 -10.25 5.81 16.61
C GLU A 158 -8.93 6.48 17.07
N GLY A 159 -7.82 6.12 16.42
CA GLY A 159 -6.50 6.72 16.69
C GLY A 159 -6.43 8.21 16.32
N ILE A 160 -7.01 8.59 15.18
CA ILE A 160 -7.15 9.98 14.74
C ILE A 160 -7.96 10.78 15.77
N GLU A 161 -9.13 10.29 16.13
CA GLU A 161 -10.01 10.98 17.10
C GLU A 161 -9.32 11.18 18.44
N TRP A 162 -8.61 10.15 18.93
CA TRP A 162 -7.81 10.27 20.16
C TRP A 162 -6.70 11.29 20.01
N ALA A 163 -5.96 11.27 18.90
CA ALA A 163 -4.84 12.15 18.66
C ALA A 163 -5.27 13.63 18.56
N LEU A 164 -6.37 13.89 17.86
CA LEU A 164 -6.92 15.24 17.67
C LEU A 164 -7.49 15.83 18.97
N ASN A 165 -8.03 14.98 19.85
CA ASN A 165 -8.66 15.40 21.11
C ASN A 165 -7.78 15.12 22.32
N TYR A 166 -6.47 14.94 22.12
CA TYR A 166 -5.56 14.70 23.24
C TYR A 166 -5.64 15.85 24.24
N PRO A 167 -5.87 15.55 25.54
CA PRO A 167 -6.28 16.56 26.53
C PRO A 167 -5.18 17.53 26.96
N ASN A 168 -3.93 17.27 26.58
CA ASN A 168 -2.83 18.17 26.91
C ASN A 168 -2.67 19.24 25.82
N PRO A 169 -2.98 20.53 26.11
CA PRO A 169 -2.93 21.58 25.12
C PRO A 169 -1.52 21.88 24.59
N ARG A 170 -0.47 21.40 25.26
CA ARG A 170 0.93 21.55 24.78
C ARG A 170 1.27 20.60 23.64
N ILE A 171 0.46 19.57 23.43
CA ILE A 171 0.62 18.54 22.40
C ILE A 171 -0.65 18.35 21.59
N SER A 172 -1.51 19.38 21.51
CA SER A 172 -2.75 19.30 20.75
C SER A 172 -2.54 19.49 19.25
N ALA A 173 -3.48 18.98 18.47
CA ALA A 173 -3.52 19.07 17.00
C ALA A 173 -3.46 20.49 16.44
N HIS A 174 -3.86 21.48 17.22
CA HIS A 174 -3.93 22.88 16.78
C HIS A 174 -2.56 23.50 16.48
N ASN A 175 -1.47 22.84 16.85
CA ASN A 175 -0.10 23.27 16.58
C ASN A 175 0.52 22.51 15.40
N PHE A 176 -0.29 21.96 14.50
CA PHE A 176 0.25 21.35 13.29
C PHE A 176 1.03 22.37 12.46
N SER A 177 2.31 22.09 12.29
CA SER A 177 3.17 22.77 11.32
C SER A 177 3.84 21.68 10.49
N PRO A 178 3.62 21.64 9.17
CA PRO A 178 4.36 20.74 8.31
C PRO A 178 5.86 20.94 8.52
N GLY A 179 6.59 19.88 8.82
CA GLY A 179 8.01 19.92 9.16
C GLY A 179 8.35 20.23 10.62
N GLY A 180 7.37 20.52 11.49
CA GLY A 180 7.61 20.85 12.91
C GLY A 180 6.83 20.03 13.93
N CYS A 181 6.02 19.07 13.49
CA CYS A 181 5.08 18.38 14.38
C CYS A 181 5.58 17.08 15.02
N ALA A 182 6.83 16.72 14.87
CA ALA A 182 7.42 15.42 15.23
C ALA A 182 7.25 14.96 16.70
N ARG A 183 6.40 15.61 17.50
CA ARG A 183 6.27 15.32 18.93
C ARG A 183 4.83 15.35 19.46
N THR A 184 3.83 15.39 18.60
CA THR A 184 2.44 15.39 19.04
C THR A 184 1.68 14.21 18.48
N PRO A 185 0.71 13.64 19.22
CA PRO A 185 -0.12 12.54 18.71
C PRO A 185 -0.86 12.90 17.41
N ALA A 186 -1.15 14.18 17.20
CA ALA A 186 -1.84 14.71 16.02
C ALA A 186 -0.91 15.00 14.83
N CYS A 187 0.39 14.78 15.01
CA CYS A 187 1.34 14.87 13.91
C CYS A 187 0.94 13.89 12.80
N GLY A 188 0.87 14.38 11.58
CA GLY A 188 0.39 13.57 10.46
C GLY A 188 -1.09 13.76 10.12
N TYR A 189 -1.91 14.33 11.03
CA TYR A 189 -3.35 14.49 10.87
C TYR A 189 -3.81 15.97 10.77
N PRO A 190 -3.34 16.74 9.78
CA PRO A 190 -3.75 18.13 9.65
C PRO A 190 -5.21 18.27 9.22
N PRO A 191 -5.87 19.40 9.51
CA PRO A 191 -7.30 19.60 9.22
C PRO A 191 -7.68 19.29 7.78
N LYS A 192 -6.90 19.72 6.79
CA LYS A 192 -7.18 19.47 5.37
C LYS A 192 -7.19 17.99 5.00
N THR A 193 -6.36 17.18 5.64
CA THR A 193 -6.37 15.72 5.45
C THR A 193 -7.56 15.08 6.15
N MET A 194 -7.98 15.65 7.28
CA MET A 194 -9.21 15.21 7.94
C MET A 194 -10.44 15.50 7.07
N ASP A 195 -10.47 16.64 6.38
CA ASP A 195 -11.53 16.94 5.39
C ASP A 195 -11.58 15.90 4.27
N GLU A 196 -10.41 15.40 3.81
CA GLU A 196 -10.32 14.33 2.81
C GLU A 196 -10.91 13.00 3.32
N ILE A 197 -10.48 12.57 4.51
CA ILE A 197 -10.91 11.30 5.11
C ILE A 197 -12.39 11.34 5.49
N TYR A 198 -12.78 12.33 6.29
CA TYR A 198 -14.18 12.45 6.75
C TYR A 198 -15.13 12.84 5.62
N GLY A 199 -14.65 13.55 4.59
CA GLY A 199 -15.40 13.80 3.37
C GLY A 199 -15.85 12.51 2.67
N LYS A 200 -14.97 11.50 2.60
CA LYS A 200 -15.33 10.15 2.11
C LYS A 200 -16.32 9.45 3.03
N VAL A 201 -16.11 9.51 4.35
CA VAL A 201 -17.02 8.90 5.33
C VAL A 201 -18.42 9.52 5.23
N LEU A 202 -18.52 10.84 5.27
CA LEU A 202 -19.80 11.57 5.28
C LEU A 202 -20.54 11.45 3.94
N SER A 203 -19.83 11.28 2.83
CA SER A 203 -20.45 11.05 1.51
C SER A 203 -20.87 9.60 1.26
N GLY A 204 -20.69 8.69 2.24
CA GLY A 204 -20.98 7.27 2.08
C GLY A 204 -20.02 6.54 1.12
N LYS A 205 -18.85 7.13 0.85
CA LYS A 205 -17.79 6.55 0.00
C LYS A 205 -16.61 6.03 0.83
N ALA A 206 -16.90 5.44 1.96
CA ALA A 206 -15.91 4.78 2.81
C ALA A 206 -16.40 3.41 3.28
N VAL A 207 -15.49 2.46 3.33
CA VAL A 207 -15.63 1.17 4.01
C VAL A 207 -14.72 1.21 5.23
N ILE A 208 -15.33 1.14 6.41
CA ILE A 208 -14.60 1.06 7.66
C ILE A 208 -14.29 -0.40 7.93
N VAL A 209 -13.02 -0.75 7.77
CA VAL A 209 -12.53 -2.13 7.90
C VAL A 209 -12.22 -2.42 9.36
N ASP A 210 -12.63 -3.58 9.86
CA ASP A 210 -12.27 -4.07 11.19
C ASP A 210 -11.54 -5.41 11.04
N GLY A 211 -10.22 -5.36 10.93
CA GLY A 211 -9.37 -6.52 10.68
C GLY A 211 -9.06 -6.79 9.21
N GLU A 212 -9.18 -8.04 8.78
CA GLU A 212 -8.91 -8.44 7.39
C GLU A 212 -10.16 -8.28 6.51
N MET A 213 -9.95 -7.93 5.22
CA MET A 213 -11.05 -7.82 4.26
C MET A 213 -10.58 -8.10 2.84
N ASP A 214 -11.34 -8.92 2.11
CA ASP A 214 -11.18 -9.07 0.67
C ASP A 214 -11.81 -7.85 -0.04
N VAL A 215 -11.00 -7.17 -0.86
CA VAL A 215 -11.41 -5.96 -1.61
C VAL A 215 -11.89 -6.33 -3.01
N LEU A 216 -11.13 -7.20 -3.67
CA LEU A 216 -11.40 -7.78 -4.98
C LEU A 216 -10.78 -9.19 -5.03
N PRO A 217 -11.14 -10.04 -5.99
CA PRO A 217 -10.46 -11.32 -6.18
C PRO A 217 -8.94 -11.14 -6.27
N GLY A 218 -8.21 -11.67 -5.30
CA GLY A 218 -6.75 -11.55 -5.22
C GLY A 218 -6.22 -10.24 -4.62
N ILE A 219 -7.08 -9.34 -4.16
CA ILE A 219 -6.69 -8.12 -3.44
C ILE A 219 -7.30 -8.17 -2.04
N LYS A 220 -6.46 -8.17 -1.01
CA LYS A 220 -6.88 -8.31 0.38
C LYS A 220 -6.17 -7.33 1.31
N ILE A 221 -6.91 -6.77 2.24
CA ILE A 221 -6.41 -5.93 3.33
C ILE A 221 -6.04 -6.82 4.52
N HIS A 222 -4.90 -6.52 5.13
CA HIS A 222 -4.44 -7.13 6.37
C HIS A 222 -4.14 -6.05 7.40
N PRO A 223 -4.57 -6.19 8.66
CA PRO A 223 -4.21 -5.24 9.69
C PRO A 223 -2.71 -5.33 10.03
N ALA A 224 -2.12 -4.16 10.27
CA ALA A 224 -0.79 -3.96 10.82
C ALA A 224 -0.86 -2.91 11.95
N HIS A 225 -1.85 -3.07 12.82
CA HIS A 225 -2.17 -2.12 13.87
C HIS A 225 -0.94 -1.79 14.72
N HIS A 226 -0.76 -0.50 15.00
CA HIS A 226 0.35 0.05 15.79
C HIS A 226 1.76 -0.12 15.19
N ALA A 227 1.89 -0.73 14.00
CA ALA A 227 3.21 -0.84 13.38
C ALA A 227 3.78 0.52 12.95
N HIS A 228 2.90 1.48 12.58
CA HIS A 228 3.23 2.87 12.30
C HIS A 228 2.22 3.80 12.99
N THR A 229 0.94 3.66 12.67
CA THR A 229 -0.18 4.34 13.36
C THR A 229 -1.11 3.31 14.00
N ALA A 230 -2.13 3.79 14.72
CA ALA A 230 -3.06 2.92 15.44
C ALA A 230 -3.75 1.89 14.54
N GLY A 231 -4.11 2.28 13.34
CA GLY A 231 -4.85 1.45 12.38
C GLY A 231 -4.13 1.19 11.07
N SER A 232 -2.79 1.19 11.05
CA SER A 232 -2.03 0.85 9.86
C SER A 232 -2.46 -0.50 9.28
N GLN A 233 -2.44 -0.59 7.93
CA GLN A 233 -2.82 -1.80 7.20
C GLN A 233 -1.92 -2.07 5.99
N LEU A 234 -1.85 -3.32 5.60
CA LEU A 234 -1.14 -3.80 4.43
C LEU A 234 -2.14 -4.16 3.33
N LEU A 235 -1.76 -3.96 2.08
CA LEU A 235 -2.53 -4.39 0.92
C LEU A 235 -1.80 -5.52 0.19
N GLU A 236 -2.34 -6.73 0.28
CA GLU A 236 -1.92 -7.88 -0.52
C GLU A 236 -2.52 -7.81 -1.91
N VAL A 237 -1.69 -8.00 -2.93
CA VAL A 237 -2.10 -8.08 -4.34
C VAL A 237 -1.50 -9.33 -4.97
N ARG A 238 -2.32 -10.34 -5.20
CA ARG A 238 -1.97 -11.52 -6.01
C ARG A 238 -2.07 -11.13 -7.48
N THR A 239 -0.96 -10.83 -8.09
CA THR A 239 -0.94 -10.24 -9.43
C THR A 239 -1.44 -11.18 -10.54
N GLY A 240 -1.40 -12.49 -10.32
CA GLY A 240 -1.70 -13.49 -11.36
C GLY A 240 -0.64 -13.55 -12.47
N THR A 241 0.47 -12.84 -12.31
CA THR A 241 1.63 -12.81 -13.21
C THR A 241 2.82 -13.55 -12.59
N SER A 242 3.94 -13.62 -13.30
CA SER A 242 5.18 -14.24 -12.80
C SER A 242 5.80 -13.51 -11.60
N VAL A 243 5.42 -12.26 -11.34
CA VAL A 243 5.87 -11.52 -10.15
C VAL A 243 5.28 -12.11 -8.87
N GLY A 244 4.10 -12.73 -8.96
CA GLY A 244 3.44 -13.36 -7.82
C GLY A 244 2.68 -12.38 -6.94
N THR A 245 2.78 -12.55 -5.63
CA THR A 245 2.10 -11.69 -4.65
C THR A 245 2.96 -10.50 -4.29
N LEU A 246 2.35 -9.30 -4.29
CA LEU A 246 2.94 -8.06 -3.79
C LEU A 246 2.24 -7.65 -2.49
N VAL A 247 2.96 -6.98 -1.60
CA VAL A 247 2.38 -6.40 -0.37
C VAL A 247 2.80 -4.95 -0.25
N PHE A 248 1.85 -4.05 -0.39
CA PHE A 248 2.05 -2.62 -0.13
C PHE A 248 1.90 -2.37 1.36
N GLY A 249 2.91 -1.78 1.96
CA GLY A 249 2.97 -1.60 3.40
C GLY A 249 2.84 -0.16 3.87
N SER A 250 2.68 0.80 2.96
CA SER A 250 2.69 2.22 3.33
C SER A 250 3.92 2.51 4.22
N ASP A 251 3.78 3.27 5.30
CA ASP A 251 4.87 3.61 6.23
C ASP A 251 5.18 2.53 7.27
N VAL A 252 4.40 1.46 7.32
CA VAL A 252 4.78 0.25 8.06
C VAL A 252 6.13 -0.27 7.57
N TYR A 253 6.36 -0.12 6.26
CA TYR A 253 7.63 -0.43 5.61
C TYR A 253 8.37 0.89 5.33
N SER A 254 9.25 1.30 6.23
CA SER A 254 10.01 2.55 6.06
C SER A 254 10.88 2.55 4.81
N SER A 255 11.48 1.40 4.49
CA SER A 255 12.25 1.19 3.27
C SER A 255 12.40 -0.30 2.98
N TRP A 256 12.72 -0.64 1.74
CA TRP A 256 13.07 -2.00 1.35
C TRP A 256 14.29 -2.53 2.11
N GLN A 257 15.32 -1.67 2.31
CA GLN A 257 16.48 -2.02 3.11
C GLN A 257 16.10 -2.32 4.56
N GLY A 258 15.18 -1.56 5.14
CA GLY A 258 14.71 -1.77 6.51
C GLY A 258 14.09 -3.14 6.70
N ILE A 259 13.26 -3.57 5.76
CA ILE A 259 12.65 -4.90 5.81
C ILE A 259 13.71 -5.99 5.62
N ARG A 260 14.61 -5.83 4.65
CA ARG A 260 15.66 -6.80 4.34
C ARG A 260 16.60 -7.05 5.51
N ASP A 261 17.00 -5.98 6.17
CA ASP A 261 18.01 -6.02 7.24
C ASP A 261 17.36 -6.09 8.63
N TRP A 262 16.03 -6.26 8.70
CA TRP A 262 15.24 -6.30 9.94
C TRP A 262 15.51 -5.09 10.83
N MET A 263 15.55 -3.91 10.23
CA MET A 263 15.80 -2.66 10.92
C MET A 263 14.49 -2.00 11.31
N MET A 264 14.38 -1.57 12.55
CA MET A 264 13.28 -0.75 13.02
C MET A 264 13.31 0.62 12.33
N ALA A 265 12.14 1.18 12.06
CA ALA A 265 12.05 2.62 11.84
C ALA A 265 12.47 3.39 13.11
N ASN A 266 12.80 4.65 12.95
CA ASN A 266 12.99 5.54 14.08
C ASN A 266 11.73 5.46 14.99
N PRO A 267 11.86 5.45 16.34
CA PRO A 267 10.72 5.47 17.25
C PRO A 267 9.70 6.60 17.01
N GLN A 268 10.07 7.63 16.25
CA GLN A 268 9.13 8.66 15.80
C GLN A 268 8.24 8.20 14.62
N SER A 269 8.64 7.13 13.93
CA SER A 269 7.95 6.58 12.75
C SER A 269 7.30 5.22 13.03
N SER A 270 7.30 4.74 14.26
CA SER A 270 6.64 3.51 14.66
C SER A 270 5.99 3.66 16.02
N ALA A 271 4.70 3.34 16.12
CA ALA A 271 4.00 3.35 17.40
C ALA A 271 4.42 2.18 18.28
N ASP A 272 4.70 1.02 17.68
CA ASP A 272 5.16 -0.19 18.37
C ASP A 272 6.12 -0.98 17.45
N THR A 273 7.38 -1.06 17.86
CA THR A 273 8.43 -1.73 17.09
C THR A 273 8.22 -3.23 16.95
N ALA A 274 7.61 -3.89 17.94
CA ALA A 274 7.28 -5.31 17.84
C ALA A 274 6.22 -5.55 16.77
N GLN A 275 5.21 -4.70 16.70
CA GLN A 275 4.19 -4.76 15.65
C GLN A 275 4.77 -4.49 14.26
N GLN A 276 5.76 -3.61 14.16
CA GLN A 276 6.47 -3.38 12.89
C GLN A 276 7.19 -4.64 12.41
N PHE A 277 7.92 -5.34 13.28
CA PHE A 277 8.57 -6.61 12.91
C PHE A 277 7.57 -7.70 12.54
N LEU A 278 6.44 -7.80 13.23
CA LEU A 278 5.37 -8.73 12.87
C LEU A 278 4.79 -8.41 11.48
N ALA A 279 4.72 -7.13 11.12
CA ALA A 279 4.29 -6.73 9.78
C ALA A 279 5.33 -7.07 8.70
N TYR A 280 6.62 -6.97 9.00
CA TYR A 280 7.68 -7.47 8.10
C TYR A 280 7.55 -8.98 7.89
N GLU A 281 7.44 -9.74 8.98
CA GLU A 281 7.22 -11.19 8.91
C GLU A 281 5.96 -11.54 8.10
N LYS A 282 4.89 -10.76 8.27
CA LYS A 282 3.65 -10.93 7.50
C LYS A 282 3.89 -10.75 5.99
N CYS A 283 4.70 -9.77 5.57
CA CYS A 283 5.06 -9.64 4.16
C CYS A 283 5.75 -10.89 3.61
N TYR A 284 6.78 -11.39 4.30
CA TYR A 284 7.46 -12.62 3.88
C TYR A 284 6.51 -13.81 3.77
N LYS A 285 5.58 -13.95 4.74
CA LYS A 285 4.57 -15.03 4.72
C LYS A 285 3.59 -14.89 3.55
N LEU A 286 3.08 -13.69 3.29
CA LEU A 286 2.11 -13.43 2.23
C LEU A 286 2.73 -13.59 0.84
N THR A 287 3.95 -13.12 0.66
CA THR A 287 4.68 -13.25 -0.61
C THR A 287 5.23 -14.65 -0.85
N GLY A 288 5.39 -15.46 0.20
CA GLY A 288 6.04 -16.77 0.15
C GLY A 288 7.54 -16.70 -0.18
N ARG A 289 8.18 -15.55 0.03
CA ARG A 289 9.58 -15.28 -0.33
C ARG A 289 10.46 -15.24 0.92
N SER A 290 11.73 -15.54 0.72
CA SER A 290 12.78 -15.38 1.73
C SER A 290 13.49 -14.02 1.68
N ASP A 291 13.07 -13.15 0.73
CA ASP A 291 13.57 -11.79 0.52
C ASP A 291 12.39 -10.79 0.50
N PRO A 292 12.62 -9.50 0.74
CA PRO A 292 11.58 -8.48 0.77
C PRO A 292 11.25 -7.88 -0.60
N ASN A 293 11.63 -8.52 -1.70
CA ASN A 293 11.54 -7.91 -3.03
C ASN A 293 10.12 -7.50 -3.40
N ASN A 294 9.13 -8.26 -2.92
CA ASN A 294 7.72 -8.01 -3.18
C ASN A 294 7.04 -7.19 -2.06
N CYS A 295 7.79 -6.68 -1.08
CA CYS A 295 7.30 -5.76 -0.04
C CYS A 295 7.53 -4.32 -0.49
N ILE A 296 6.46 -3.59 -0.77
CA ILE A 296 6.54 -2.24 -1.36
C ILE A 296 6.36 -1.20 -0.26
N ALA A 297 7.40 -0.41 -0.04
CA ALA A 297 7.42 0.68 0.93
C ALA A 297 7.00 2.01 0.28
N ALA A 298 6.34 2.88 1.05
CA ALA A 298 5.86 4.16 0.53
C ALA A 298 7.00 5.15 0.25
N HIS A 299 8.09 5.08 0.99
CA HIS A 299 9.20 6.03 0.87
C HIS A 299 10.48 5.41 0.30
N GLU A 300 10.36 4.38 -0.52
CA GLU A 300 11.49 3.67 -1.11
C GLU A 300 12.05 4.39 -2.35
N PRO A 301 13.23 5.02 -2.27
CA PRO A 301 13.79 5.77 -3.39
C PRO A 301 14.26 4.89 -4.55
N THR A 302 14.60 3.62 -4.28
CA THR A 302 15.08 2.70 -5.29
C THR A 302 13.99 2.12 -6.17
N SER A 303 12.70 2.32 -5.83
CA SER A 303 11.55 1.84 -6.61
C SER A 303 11.62 2.21 -8.10
N TYR A 304 12.35 3.27 -8.44
CA TYR A 304 12.47 3.81 -9.80
C TYR A 304 13.82 3.52 -10.45
N THR A 305 14.63 2.69 -9.83
CA THR A 305 15.96 2.36 -10.30
C THR A 305 16.04 0.87 -10.63
N LYS A 306 17.05 0.50 -11.41
CA LYS A 306 17.37 -0.92 -11.70
C LYS A 306 17.80 -1.72 -10.46
N ASP A 307 18.08 -1.01 -9.35
CA ASP A 307 18.52 -1.64 -8.10
C ASP A 307 17.33 -2.20 -7.29
N TYR A 308 16.10 -1.77 -7.63
CA TYR A 308 14.90 -2.36 -7.03
C TYR A 308 14.50 -3.62 -7.81
N PRO A 309 14.50 -4.79 -7.17
CA PRO A 309 14.52 -6.08 -7.88
C PRO A 309 13.26 -6.41 -8.66
N ILE A 310 12.14 -5.74 -8.41
CA ILE A 310 10.87 -5.99 -9.12
C ILE A 310 10.50 -4.91 -10.13
N THR A 311 11.26 -3.82 -10.25
CA THR A 311 11.00 -2.80 -11.26
C THR A 311 11.43 -3.31 -12.63
N SER A 312 10.46 -3.52 -13.51
CA SER A 312 10.71 -3.99 -14.87
C SER A 312 11.04 -2.85 -15.82
N ASN A 313 10.47 -1.68 -15.59
CA ASN A 313 10.69 -0.46 -16.37
C ASN A 313 10.39 0.77 -15.51
N SER A 314 11.09 1.88 -15.75
CA SER A 314 10.83 3.14 -15.06
C SER A 314 11.06 4.32 -15.98
N TRP A 315 10.33 5.41 -15.75
CA TRP A 315 10.46 6.65 -16.53
C TRP A 315 10.07 7.86 -15.69
N VAL A 316 10.43 9.04 -16.16
CA VAL A 316 10.07 10.31 -15.58
C VAL A 316 8.86 10.88 -16.31
N GLY A 317 7.85 11.27 -15.57
CA GLY A 317 6.59 11.83 -16.05
C GLY A 317 6.49 13.34 -15.84
N ILE A 318 5.28 13.79 -15.55
CA ILE A 318 4.93 15.20 -15.38
C ILE A 318 5.66 15.75 -14.14
N ASN A 319 6.21 16.95 -14.28
CA ASN A 319 6.90 17.68 -13.19
C ASN A 319 7.98 16.86 -12.49
N GLY A 320 8.65 15.95 -13.20
CA GLY A 320 9.71 15.14 -12.64
C GLY A 320 9.24 13.96 -11.78
N ALA A 321 7.93 13.70 -11.68
CA ALA A 321 7.40 12.52 -11.01
C ALA A 321 7.90 11.24 -11.69
N ARG A 322 8.33 10.27 -10.89
CA ARG A 322 8.82 9.00 -11.38
C ARG A 322 7.71 7.95 -11.38
N LEU A 323 7.75 7.08 -12.37
CA LEU A 323 6.85 5.94 -12.48
C LEU A 323 7.69 4.69 -12.67
N ALA A 324 7.31 3.62 -12.00
CA ALA A 324 7.91 2.30 -12.13
C ALA A 324 6.83 1.27 -12.47
N GLU A 325 7.08 0.50 -13.52
CA GLU A 325 6.29 -0.67 -13.87
C GLU A 325 6.80 -1.86 -13.06
N VAL A 326 5.91 -2.50 -12.33
CA VAL A 326 6.21 -3.71 -11.57
C VAL A 326 5.83 -4.95 -12.37
N THR A 327 4.62 -4.98 -12.91
CA THR A 327 4.13 -6.06 -13.76
C THR A 327 2.96 -5.60 -14.62
N LEU A 328 2.75 -6.29 -15.72
CA LEU A 328 1.62 -6.07 -16.61
C LEU A 328 0.77 -7.35 -16.73
N ALA A 329 -0.53 -7.18 -16.76
CA ALA A 329 -1.47 -8.23 -17.13
C ALA A 329 -1.32 -8.57 -18.63
N SER A 330 -1.71 -9.77 -19.02
CA SER A 330 -1.66 -10.21 -20.41
C SER A 330 -2.47 -9.25 -21.32
N GLY A 331 -1.87 -8.82 -22.40
CA GLY A 331 -2.48 -7.88 -23.36
C GLY A 331 -2.24 -6.41 -23.05
N GLU A 332 -1.70 -6.05 -21.90
CA GLU A 332 -1.15 -4.71 -21.67
C GLU A 332 0.25 -4.58 -22.26
N SER A 333 0.54 -3.44 -22.83
CA SER A 333 1.88 -3.12 -23.36
C SER A 333 2.61 -2.17 -22.45
N SER A 334 3.89 -2.45 -22.23
CA SER A 334 4.78 -1.48 -21.60
C SER A 334 4.80 -0.18 -22.39
N LYS A 335 4.64 0.95 -21.70
CA LYS A 335 4.84 2.24 -22.36
C LYS A 335 6.33 2.41 -22.61
N LYS A 336 6.74 2.20 -23.85
CA LYS A 336 8.10 2.56 -24.28
C LYS A 336 8.25 4.08 -24.13
N LYS A 337 9.40 4.48 -23.60
CA LYS A 337 9.85 5.86 -23.62
C LYS A 337 9.86 6.43 -25.02
#